data_26be4074ba3a49761aa7fba77e79a3df
#
_entry.id   26be4074ba3a49761aa7fba77e79a3df
#
_cell.length_a   1.000
_cell.length_b   1.000
_cell.length_c   1.000
_cell.angle_alpha   90.00
_cell.angle_beta   90.00
_cell.angle_gamma   90.00
#
_symmetry.space_group_name_H-M   'P 1'
#
loop_
_entity.id
_entity.type
_entity.pdbx_description
1 polymer ?
#
loop_
_entity_poly.entity_id
_entity_poly.type
_entity_poly.pdbx_seq_one_letter_code
_entity_poly.pdbx_strand_id
1 'polypeptide(L)'
;IVSLITKEFRPRGGSAPVTRFTLGAFVMIGCLMFLGCPFRMILRLAGGDGNAIFGLVGFVAGILTGTFFLKKGYTLKRSYKMPKLEGAVYPAFQIVVLILLVAAPAFIHFTEPEGGPGAKHAAILISLAAGVIVGILAQRTRLCMVGGIRDAVLFGEYKLLFGFVAILVSALIMNVALGFFHPG
;
A
#
# COMPACT_ATOMS: atom_id res chain seq x y z
N ILE A 1 0.90 15.23 -7.11
CA ILE A 1 1.62 16.04 -8.13
C ILE A 1 1.29 15.50 -9.52
N VAL A 2 1.55 14.21 -9.84
CA VAL A 2 1.29 13.62 -11.17
C VAL A 2 -0.17 13.82 -11.61
N SER A 3 -1.16 13.54 -10.74
CA SER A 3 -2.59 13.70 -11.06
C SER A 3 -3.01 15.16 -11.30
N LEU A 4 -2.28 16.13 -10.74
CA LEU A 4 -2.50 17.54 -11.00
C LEU A 4 -1.96 17.93 -12.40
N ILE A 5 -0.79 17.41 -12.77
CA ILE A 5 -0.17 17.64 -14.07
C ILE A 5 -1.01 17.02 -15.19
N THR A 6 -1.51 15.79 -14.99
CA THR A 6 -2.35 15.08 -15.98
C THR A 6 -3.81 15.54 -16.00
N LYS A 7 -4.20 16.54 -15.16
CA LYS A 7 -5.59 17.01 -15.00
C LYS A 7 -6.60 15.91 -14.60
N GLU A 8 -6.12 14.81 -14.06
CA GLU A 8 -6.95 13.67 -13.61
C GLU A 8 -7.41 13.82 -12.15
N PHE A 9 -7.10 14.93 -11.49
CA PHE A 9 -7.50 15.17 -10.11
C PHE A 9 -9.01 15.38 -10.02
N ARG A 10 -9.72 14.32 -9.61
CA ARG A 10 -11.18 14.31 -9.42
C ARG A 10 -11.51 13.90 -7.99
N PRO A 11 -11.60 14.83 -7.05
CA PRO A 11 -11.94 14.51 -5.67
C PRO A 11 -13.37 13.97 -5.60
N ARG A 12 -13.53 12.81 -4.96
CA ARG A 12 -14.82 12.17 -4.75
C ARG A 12 -14.94 11.77 -3.29
N GLY A 13 -15.97 12.21 -2.63
CA GLY A 13 -16.36 11.74 -1.30
C GLY A 13 -17.34 10.59 -1.37
N GLY A 14 -17.26 9.67 -0.43
CA GLY A 14 -18.19 8.54 -0.35
C GLY A 14 -19.34 8.80 0.60
N SER A 15 -20.52 8.25 0.28
CA SER A 15 -21.62 8.13 1.25
C SER A 15 -21.23 7.18 2.39
N ALA A 16 -21.96 7.24 3.50
CA ALA A 16 -21.73 6.41 4.69
C ALA A 16 -20.34 6.61 5.34
N PRO A 17 -20.05 7.81 5.89
CA PRO A 17 -18.73 8.13 6.45
C PRO A 17 -18.35 7.22 7.62
N VAL A 18 -19.31 6.86 8.48
CA VAL A 18 -19.08 5.97 9.64
C VAL A 18 -18.63 4.58 9.19
N THR A 19 -19.34 3.99 8.22
CA THR A 19 -18.96 2.65 7.69
C THR A 19 -17.58 2.67 7.06
N ARG A 20 -17.25 3.74 6.31
CA ARG A 20 -15.93 3.88 5.69
C ARG A 20 -14.82 4.08 6.73
N PHE A 21 -15.10 4.84 7.77
CA PHE A 21 -14.16 5.01 8.89
C PHE A 21 -13.89 3.68 9.59
N THR A 22 -14.96 2.94 9.93
CA THR A 22 -14.84 1.63 10.58
C THR A 22 -14.06 0.63 9.72
N LEU A 23 -14.36 0.55 8.42
CA LEU A 23 -13.62 -0.29 7.49
C LEU A 23 -12.15 0.15 7.38
N GLY A 24 -11.88 1.45 7.36
CA GLY A 24 -10.54 2.00 7.38
C GLY A 24 -9.76 1.60 8.64
N ALA A 25 -10.41 1.66 9.81
CA ALA A 25 -9.81 1.22 11.07
C ALA A 25 -9.45 -0.28 11.05
N PHE A 26 -10.33 -1.14 10.53
CA PHE A 26 -10.02 -2.57 10.37
C PHE A 26 -8.87 -2.83 9.38
N VAL A 27 -8.81 -2.08 8.29
CA VAL A 27 -7.66 -2.15 7.35
C VAL A 27 -6.37 -1.76 8.05
N MET A 28 -6.38 -0.71 8.88
CA MET A 28 -5.19 -0.29 9.64
C MET A 28 -4.76 -1.34 10.66
N ILE A 29 -5.70 -1.95 11.37
CA ILE A 29 -5.40 -3.07 12.29
C ILE A 29 -4.74 -4.22 11.54
N GLY A 30 -5.29 -4.61 10.38
CA GLY A 30 -4.69 -5.63 9.52
C GLY A 30 -3.28 -5.26 9.03
N CYS A 31 -3.06 -4.00 8.65
CA CYS A 31 -1.75 -3.51 8.26
C CYS A 31 -0.74 -3.54 9.43
N LEU A 32 -1.17 -3.26 10.66
CA LEU A 32 -0.32 -3.34 11.84
C LEU A 32 0.11 -4.77 12.14
N MET A 33 -0.78 -5.75 11.99
CA MET A 33 -0.47 -7.16 12.21
C MET A 33 0.64 -7.68 11.29
N PHE A 34 0.69 -7.20 10.06
CA PHE A 34 1.69 -7.59 9.06
C PHE A 34 2.83 -6.57 8.87
N LEU A 35 2.87 -5.51 9.70
CA LEU A 35 3.87 -4.43 9.63
C LEU A 35 3.94 -3.77 8.23
N GLY A 36 2.82 -3.63 7.56
CA GLY A 36 2.78 -2.92 6.30
C GLY A 36 1.66 -3.33 5.36
N CYS A 37 1.68 -2.79 4.16
CA CYS A 37 0.70 -3.11 3.13
C CYS A 37 0.98 -4.50 2.50
N PRO A 38 0.02 -5.09 1.79
CA PRO A 38 0.20 -6.39 1.11
C PRO A 38 1.40 -6.46 0.16
N PHE A 39 1.85 -5.33 -0.37
CA PHE A 39 3.05 -5.24 -1.17
C PHE A 39 4.30 -5.62 -0.37
N ARG A 40 4.40 -5.15 0.88
CA ARG A 40 5.50 -5.52 1.79
C ARG A 40 5.48 -7.03 2.11
N MET A 41 4.31 -7.63 2.18
CA MET A 41 4.16 -9.07 2.40
C MET A 41 4.81 -9.89 1.28
N ILE A 42 4.65 -9.45 0.01
CA ILE A 42 5.32 -10.07 -1.14
C ILE A 42 6.84 -9.93 -1.04
N LEU A 43 7.34 -8.76 -0.62
CA LEU A 43 8.76 -8.54 -0.45
C LEU A 43 9.35 -9.38 0.70
N ARG A 44 8.60 -9.56 1.79
CA ARG A 44 9.00 -10.45 2.90
C ARG A 44 9.03 -11.91 2.44
N LEU A 45 8.04 -12.33 1.67
CA LEU A 45 8.02 -13.67 1.07
C LEU A 45 9.25 -13.89 0.17
N ALA A 46 9.60 -12.90 -0.65
CA ALA A 46 10.81 -12.93 -1.47
C ALA A 46 12.11 -12.95 -0.64
N GLY A 47 12.08 -12.50 0.61
CA GLY A 47 13.18 -12.57 1.57
C GLY A 47 13.30 -13.92 2.30
N GLY A 48 12.32 -14.83 2.14
CA GLY A 48 12.31 -16.15 2.78
C GLY A 48 11.44 -16.26 4.04
N ASP A 49 10.64 -15.22 4.39
CA ASP A 49 9.76 -15.27 5.55
C ASP A 49 8.53 -16.14 5.27
N GLY A 50 8.51 -17.34 5.84
CA GLY A 50 7.42 -18.30 5.69
C GLY A 50 6.08 -17.82 6.29
N ASN A 51 6.11 -16.97 7.32
CA ASN A 51 4.89 -16.40 7.90
C ASN A 51 4.13 -15.52 6.91
N ALA A 52 4.82 -14.94 5.92
CA ALA A 52 4.19 -14.14 4.88
C ALA A 52 3.21 -14.94 4.01
N ILE A 53 3.39 -16.26 3.90
CA ILE A 53 2.46 -17.15 3.16
C ILE A 53 1.10 -17.19 3.85
N PHE A 54 1.08 -17.41 5.17
CA PHE A 54 -0.18 -17.45 5.92
C PHE A 54 -0.91 -16.10 5.85
N GLY A 55 -0.17 -15.01 5.94
CA GLY A 55 -0.71 -13.67 5.77
C GLY A 55 -1.30 -13.45 4.37
N LEU A 56 -0.62 -13.91 3.34
CA LEU A 56 -1.09 -13.83 1.95
C LEU A 56 -2.37 -14.63 1.73
N VAL A 57 -2.44 -15.85 2.27
CA VAL A 57 -3.64 -16.70 2.22
C VAL A 57 -4.82 -16.03 2.91
N GLY A 58 -4.63 -15.50 4.13
CA GLY A 58 -5.67 -14.74 4.84
C GLY A 58 -6.13 -13.51 4.08
N PHE A 59 -5.19 -12.77 3.48
CA PHE A 59 -5.48 -11.60 2.66
C PHE A 59 -6.31 -11.94 1.42
N VAL A 60 -5.93 -12.99 0.68
CA VAL A 60 -6.68 -13.48 -0.49
C VAL A 60 -8.08 -13.93 -0.07
N ALA A 61 -8.20 -14.70 1.01
CA ALA A 61 -9.49 -15.15 1.54
C ALA A 61 -10.41 -13.96 1.91
N GLY A 62 -9.85 -12.92 2.53
CA GLY A 62 -10.59 -11.69 2.84
C GLY A 62 -11.11 -10.97 1.59
N ILE A 63 -10.28 -10.86 0.53
CA ILE A 63 -10.70 -10.25 -0.74
C ILE A 63 -11.77 -11.10 -1.42
N LEU A 64 -11.63 -12.43 -1.45
CA LEU A 64 -12.64 -13.33 -2.02
C LEU A 64 -13.97 -13.20 -1.32
N THR A 65 -13.96 -13.14 0.02
CA THR A 65 -15.17 -12.88 0.83
C THR A 65 -15.80 -11.53 0.46
N GLY A 66 -15.03 -10.45 0.41
CA GLY A 66 -15.52 -9.13 0.01
C GLY A 66 -16.07 -9.13 -1.42
N THR A 67 -15.43 -9.82 -2.34
CA THR A 67 -15.86 -9.96 -3.74
C THR A 67 -17.16 -10.74 -3.85
N PHE A 68 -17.35 -11.76 -3.02
CA PHE A 68 -18.61 -12.51 -2.96
C PHE A 68 -19.77 -11.60 -2.53
N PHE A 69 -19.60 -10.75 -1.51
CA PHE A 69 -20.61 -9.77 -1.13
C PHE A 69 -20.89 -8.74 -2.22
N LEU A 70 -19.86 -8.30 -2.95
CA LEU A 70 -20.03 -7.42 -4.10
C LEU A 70 -20.88 -8.07 -5.21
N LYS A 71 -20.65 -9.36 -5.50
CA LYS A 71 -21.49 -10.13 -6.46
C LYS A 71 -22.93 -10.25 -6.01
N LYS A 72 -23.20 -10.30 -4.70
CA LYS A 72 -24.55 -10.30 -4.13
C LYS A 72 -25.24 -8.90 -4.13
N GLY A 73 -24.61 -7.89 -4.72
CA GLY A 73 -25.17 -6.55 -4.84
C GLY A 73 -24.88 -5.61 -3.67
N TYR A 74 -23.96 -5.97 -2.77
CA TYR A 74 -23.52 -5.06 -1.71
C TYR A 74 -22.75 -3.90 -2.33
N THR A 75 -23.25 -2.68 -2.20
CA THR A 75 -22.57 -1.47 -2.63
C THR A 75 -22.63 -0.41 -1.55
N LEU A 76 -21.51 0.22 -1.26
CA LEU A 76 -21.45 1.45 -0.47
C LEU A 76 -21.94 2.59 -1.40
N LYS A 77 -23.27 2.76 -1.50
CA LYS A 77 -23.94 3.67 -2.40
C LYS A 77 -23.28 5.05 -2.51
N ARG A 78 -23.21 5.55 -3.75
CA ARG A 78 -22.88 6.90 -4.25
C ARG A 78 -21.59 7.54 -3.75
N SER A 79 -20.71 7.88 -4.69
CA SER A 79 -19.67 8.86 -4.53
C SER A 79 -20.17 10.21 -5.04
N TYR A 80 -19.97 11.27 -4.24
CA TYR A 80 -20.27 12.64 -4.62
C TYR A 80 -19.00 13.33 -5.11
N LYS A 81 -19.15 14.25 -6.07
CA LYS A 81 -18.05 15.15 -6.45
C LYS A 81 -17.85 16.12 -5.28
N MET A 82 -16.65 16.18 -4.76
CA MET A 82 -16.27 17.14 -3.72
C MET A 82 -15.58 18.34 -4.33
N PRO A 83 -15.66 19.52 -3.69
CA PRO A 83 -14.87 20.68 -4.08
C PRO A 83 -13.38 20.33 -4.04
N LYS A 84 -12.61 20.93 -4.96
CA LYS A 84 -11.17 20.66 -5.09
C LYS A 84 -10.38 20.92 -3.81
N LEU A 85 -10.86 21.86 -2.99
CA LEU A 85 -10.24 22.23 -1.72
C LEU A 85 -10.25 21.08 -0.71
N GLU A 86 -11.39 20.38 -0.55
CA GLU A 86 -11.51 19.24 0.36
C GLU A 86 -10.64 18.06 -0.10
N GLY A 87 -10.54 17.85 -1.41
CA GLY A 87 -9.64 16.82 -1.96
C GLY A 87 -8.16 17.14 -1.78
N ALA A 88 -7.80 18.40 -1.58
CA ALA A 88 -6.42 18.86 -1.36
C ALA A 88 -5.97 18.69 0.10
N VAL A 89 -6.88 18.53 1.07
CA VAL A 89 -6.55 18.42 2.50
C VAL A 89 -5.62 17.23 2.78
N TYR A 90 -5.88 16.08 2.20
CA TYR A 90 -5.04 14.90 2.41
C TYR A 90 -3.62 15.04 1.85
N PRO A 91 -3.41 15.46 0.59
CA PRO A 91 -2.08 15.80 0.09
C PRO A 91 -1.36 16.89 0.89
N ALA A 92 -2.09 17.93 1.34
CA ALA A 92 -1.52 18.97 2.18
C ALA A 92 -1.03 18.41 3.52
N PHE A 93 -1.81 17.57 4.18
CA PHE A 93 -1.41 16.90 5.41
C PHE A 93 -0.14 16.06 5.21
N GLN A 94 -0.04 15.32 4.08
CA GLN A 94 1.15 14.56 3.74
C GLN A 94 2.40 15.44 3.57
N ILE A 95 2.24 16.60 2.95
CA ILE A 95 3.33 17.57 2.78
C ILE A 95 3.76 18.14 4.15
N VAL A 96 2.81 18.44 5.03
CA VAL A 96 3.11 18.91 6.40
C VAL A 96 3.89 17.86 7.17
N VAL A 97 3.46 16.59 7.13
CA VAL A 97 4.19 15.49 7.79
C VAL A 97 5.60 15.32 7.20
N LEU A 98 5.76 15.46 5.89
CA LEU A 98 7.06 15.39 5.24
C LEU A 98 7.98 16.55 5.69
N ILE A 99 7.46 17.77 5.77
CA ILE A 99 8.22 18.93 6.27
C ILE A 99 8.62 18.72 7.74
N LEU A 100 7.69 18.23 8.58
CA LEU A 100 7.98 17.88 9.97
C LEU A 100 9.07 16.82 10.09
N LEU A 101 9.06 15.81 9.23
CA LEU A 101 10.07 14.76 9.19
C LEU A 101 11.48 15.31 8.91
N VAL A 102 11.57 16.29 8.00
CA VAL A 102 12.85 16.88 7.59
C VAL A 102 13.30 17.97 8.56
N ALA A 103 12.39 18.82 9.04
CA ALA A 103 12.70 19.99 9.87
C ALA A 103 12.83 19.67 11.37
N ALA A 104 12.10 18.68 11.86
CA ALA A 104 12.08 18.33 13.27
C ALA A 104 12.20 16.81 13.49
N PRO A 105 13.31 16.16 13.09
CA PRO A 105 13.50 14.72 13.25
C PRO A 105 13.47 14.26 14.71
N ALA A 106 13.78 15.16 15.66
CA ALA A 106 13.73 14.86 17.10
C ALA A 106 12.31 14.74 17.66
N PHE A 107 11.32 15.34 17.02
CA PHE A 107 9.90 15.24 17.43
C PHE A 107 9.26 13.93 16.97
N ILE A 108 9.72 13.42 15.82
CA ILE A 108 9.27 12.14 15.27
C ILE A 108 10.33 11.10 15.59
N HIS A 109 10.31 10.57 16.80
CA HIS A 109 11.24 9.52 17.23
C HIS A 109 10.85 8.21 16.58
N PHE A 110 11.68 7.72 15.69
CA PHE A 110 11.43 6.47 14.96
C PHE A 110 12.01 5.25 15.63
N THR A 111 13.10 5.40 16.41
CA THR A 111 13.74 4.27 17.05
C THR A 111 14.82 4.70 18.04
N GLU A 112 15.01 3.86 19.03
CA GLU A 112 16.20 3.90 19.87
C GLU A 112 17.45 3.63 19.03
N PRO A 113 18.58 4.30 19.32
CA PRO A 113 19.82 4.18 18.54
C PRO A 113 20.43 2.77 18.55
N GLU A 114 20.06 1.93 19.49
CA GLU A 114 20.68 0.64 19.74
C GLU A 114 19.67 -0.51 19.60
N GLY A 115 19.59 -1.11 18.40
CA GLY A 115 19.06 -2.47 18.24
C GLY A 115 17.60 -2.65 17.85
N GLY A 116 16.80 -1.60 17.66
CA GLY A 116 15.43 -1.72 17.20
C GLY A 116 15.29 -2.00 15.68
N PRO A 117 14.13 -2.53 15.22
CA PRO A 117 13.91 -2.84 13.80
C PRO A 117 14.00 -1.62 12.86
N GLY A 118 13.98 -0.40 13.40
CA GLY A 118 14.19 0.83 12.63
C GLY A 118 15.62 1.35 12.67
N ALA A 119 16.54 0.74 13.42
CA ALA A 119 17.96 1.16 13.47
C ALA A 119 18.67 0.97 12.12
N LYS A 120 18.21 0.02 11.31
CA LYS A 120 18.68 -0.23 9.94
C LYS A 120 17.83 0.52 8.92
N HIS A 121 18.00 1.83 8.83
CA HIS A 121 17.32 2.65 7.82
C HIS A 121 18.32 3.15 6.77
N ALA A 122 17.86 3.25 5.54
CA ALA A 122 18.63 3.89 4.47
C ALA A 122 18.71 5.41 4.68
N ALA A 123 19.70 6.06 4.08
CA ALA A 123 19.82 7.51 4.13
C ALA A 123 18.50 8.18 3.65
N ILE A 124 18.05 9.21 4.38
CA ILE A 124 16.76 9.88 4.18
C ILE A 124 16.55 10.33 2.72
N LEU A 125 17.60 10.89 2.10
CA LEU A 125 17.53 11.35 0.71
C LEU A 125 17.36 10.19 -0.28
N ILE A 126 18.02 9.06 -0.05
CA ILE A 126 17.90 7.87 -0.89
C ILE A 126 16.50 7.28 -0.77
N SER A 127 15.98 7.18 0.46
CA SER A 127 14.63 6.70 0.72
C SER A 127 13.56 7.61 0.10
N LEU A 128 13.77 8.93 0.16
CA LEU A 128 12.87 9.90 -0.46
C LEU A 128 12.87 9.79 -1.99
N ALA A 129 14.06 9.72 -2.61
CA ALA A 129 14.18 9.57 -4.06
C ALA A 129 13.55 8.26 -4.54
N ALA A 130 13.85 7.15 -3.89
CA ALA A 130 13.25 5.86 -4.18
C ALA A 130 11.73 5.89 -4.01
N GLY A 131 11.23 6.49 -2.92
CA GLY A 131 9.80 6.62 -2.66
C GLY A 131 9.07 7.45 -3.72
N VAL A 132 9.68 8.53 -4.22
CA VAL A 132 9.12 9.34 -5.31
C VAL A 132 9.06 8.53 -6.60
N ILE A 133 10.13 7.84 -6.98
CA ILE A 133 10.17 7.02 -8.20
C ILE A 133 9.12 5.92 -8.13
N VAL A 134 9.09 5.15 -7.04
CA VAL A 134 8.11 4.08 -6.84
C VAL A 134 6.69 4.62 -6.82
N GLY A 135 6.47 5.78 -6.17
CA GLY A 135 5.15 6.42 -6.11
C GLY A 135 4.64 6.86 -7.49
N ILE A 136 5.51 7.42 -8.35
CA ILE A 136 5.18 7.78 -9.73
C ILE A 136 4.83 6.54 -10.55
N LEU A 137 5.64 5.49 -10.46
CA LEU A 137 5.41 4.23 -11.15
C LEU A 137 4.11 3.56 -10.69
N ALA A 138 3.87 3.48 -9.39
CA ALA A 138 2.66 2.90 -8.82
C ALA A 138 1.40 3.66 -9.24
N GLN A 139 1.47 4.99 -9.31
CA GLN A 139 0.34 5.79 -9.79
C GLN A 139 0.08 5.59 -11.28
N ARG A 140 1.11 5.49 -12.09
CA ARG A 140 0.98 5.28 -13.55
C ARG A 140 0.44 3.88 -13.88
N THR A 141 0.92 2.88 -13.18
CA THR A 141 0.50 1.48 -13.37
C THR A 141 -0.80 1.13 -12.67
N ARG A 142 -1.28 2.00 -11.74
CA ARG A 142 -2.41 1.71 -10.83
C ARG A 142 -2.24 0.38 -10.09
N LEU A 143 -0.99 0.05 -9.77
CA LEU A 143 -0.62 -1.20 -9.15
C LEU A 143 -1.28 -1.32 -7.77
N CYS A 144 -2.26 -2.21 -7.65
CA CYS A 144 -2.99 -2.48 -6.43
C CYS A 144 -3.28 -3.97 -6.31
N MET A 145 -2.77 -4.62 -5.27
CA MET A 145 -2.95 -6.06 -5.10
C MET A 145 -4.40 -6.44 -4.83
N VAL A 146 -5.10 -5.64 -4.01
CA VAL A 146 -6.55 -5.83 -3.78
C VAL A 146 -7.32 -5.71 -5.09
N GLY A 147 -7.00 -4.68 -5.90
CA GLY A 147 -7.58 -4.49 -7.23
C GLY A 147 -7.27 -5.65 -8.15
N GLY A 148 -6.03 -6.12 -8.19
CA GLY A 148 -5.61 -7.22 -9.05
C GLY A 148 -6.35 -8.53 -8.77
N ILE A 149 -6.50 -8.91 -7.51
CA ILE A 149 -7.25 -10.12 -7.12
C ILE A 149 -8.76 -9.93 -7.38
N ARG A 150 -9.30 -8.77 -7.04
CA ARG A 150 -10.72 -8.46 -7.30
C ARG A 150 -11.03 -8.51 -8.79
N ASP A 151 -10.22 -7.88 -9.62
CA ASP A 151 -10.45 -7.78 -11.06
C ASP A 151 -10.27 -9.13 -11.75
N ALA A 152 -9.34 -9.96 -11.27
CA ALA A 152 -9.21 -11.35 -11.71
C ALA A 152 -10.48 -12.17 -11.44
N VAL A 153 -11.12 -11.99 -10.28
CA VAL A 153 -12.31 -12.73 -9.87
C VAL A 153 -13.60 -12.18 -10.49
N LEU A 154 -13.70 -10.85 -10.69
CA LEU A 154 -14.91 -10.20 -11.23
C LEU A 154 -14.93 -10.13 -12.76
N PHE A 155 -13.76 -9.83 -13.35
CA PHE A 155 -13.67 -9.51 -14.79
C PHE A 155 -12.75 -10.47 -15.55
N GLY A 156 -12.04 -11.38 -14.87
CA GLY A 156 -11.08 -12.27 -15.52
C GLY A 156 -9.80 -11.55 -16.00
N GLU A 157 -9.54 -10.35 -15.50
CA GLU A 157 -8.35 -9.57 -15.87
C GLU A 157 -7.18 -9.85 -14.94
N TYR A 158 -6.12 -10.48 -15.45
CA TYR A 158 -4.95 -10.92 -14.67
C TYR A 158 -3.75 -9.99 -14.79
N LYS A 159 -3.82 -8.90 -15.56
CA LYS A 159 -2.67 -8.00 -15.84
C LYS A 159 -1.98 -7.50 -14.58
N LEU A 160 -2.75 -7.04 -13.59
CA LEU A 160 -2.21 -6.57 -12.32
C LEU A 160 -1.61 -7.71 -11.48
N LEU A 161 -2.22 -8.89 -11.54
CA LEU A 161 -1.72 -10.06 -10.82
C LEU A 161 -0.35 -10.49 -11.36
N PHE A 162 -0.18 -10.53 -12.68
CA PHE A 162 1.12 -10.80 -13.31
C PHE A 162 2.18 -9.76 -12.92
N GLY A 163 1.79 -8.49 -12.77
CA GLY A 163 2.69 -7.45 -12.24
C GLY A 163 3.25 -7.79 -10.86
N PHE A 164 2.41 -8.31 -9.96
CA PHE A 164 2.86 -8.74 -8.63
C PHE A 164 3.73 -9.98 -8.66
N VAL A 165 3.41 -10.94 -9.51
CA VAL A 165 4.27 -12.12 -9.71
C VAL A 165 5.64 -11.71 -10.24
N ALA A 166 5.70 -10.78 -11.18
CA ALA A 166 6.96 -10.25 -11.70
C ALA A 166 7.80 -9.57 -10.60
N ILE A 167 7.16 -8.80 -9.71
CA ILE A 167 7.83 -8.17 -8.57
C ILE A 167 8.36 -9.24 -7.59
N LEU A 168 7.55 -10.25 -7.27
CA LEU A 168 7.97 -11.34 -6.40
C LEU A 168 9.20 -12.06 -6.95
N VAL A 169 9.16 -12.43 -8.24
CA VAL A 169 10.26 -13.16 -8.90
C VAL A 169 11.52 -12.30 -8.96
N SER A 170 11.41 -11.04 -9.36
CA SER A 170 12.57 -10.14 -9.44
C SER A 170 13.18 -9.87 -8.06
N ALA A 171 12.36 -9.68 -7.02
CA ALA A 171 12.83 -9.49 -5.65
C ALA A 171 13.48 -10.77 -5.11
N LEU A 172 12.91 -11.95 -5.41
CA LEU A 172 13.49 -13.23 -5.00
C LEU A 172 14.86 -13.46 -5.65
N ILE A 173 14.97 -13.24 -6.96
CA ILE A 173 16.24 -13.37 -7.69
C ILE A 173 17.29 -12.43 -7.08
N MET A 174 16.94 -11.18 -6.79
CA MET A 174 17.86 -10.22 -6.23
C MET A 174 18.28 -10.60 -4.80
N ASN A 175 17.36 -11.04 -3.95
CA ASN A 175 17.66 -11.47 -2.59
C ASN A 175 18.58 -12.70 -2.57
N VAL A 176 18.36 -13.65 -3.45
CA VAL A 176 19.22 -14.84 -3.58
C VAL A 176 20.61 -14.45 -4.11
N ALA A 177 20.67 -13.60 -5.14
CA ALA A 177 21.93 -13.14 -5.72
C ALA A 177 22.81 -12.33 -4.74
N LEU A 178 22.18 -11.53 -3.86
CA LEU A 178 22.87 -10.73 -2.85
C LEU A 178 23.07 -11.46 -1.52
N GLY A 179 22.60 -12.70 -1.37
CA GLY A 179 22.74 -13.47 -0.13
C GLY A 179 21.86 -12.98 1.02
N PHE A 180 20.81 -12.20 0.74
CA PHE A 180 19.84 -11.71 1.74
C PHE A 180 18.65 -12.67 1.94
N PHE A 181 18.66 -13.81 1.28
CA PHE A 181 17.62 -14.82 1.45
C PHE A 181 17.86 -15.61 2.73
N HIS A 182 17.00 -15.43 3.73
CA HIS A 182 17.03 -16.17 4.99
C HIS A 182 15.71 -16.90 5.16
N PRO A 183 15.69 -18.24 4.92
CA PRO A 183 14.49 -19.04 5.19
C PRO A 183 14.28 -19.13 6.70
N GLY A 184 13.12 -18.64 7.21
CA GLY A 184 12.72 -18.63 8.60
C GLY A 184 11.22 -18.83 8.76
#